data_aedc5f8b9f378bc9459f2f36735cb188
#
_entry.id   aedc5f8b9f378bc9459f2f36735cb188
#
_cell.length_a   1.000
_cell.length_b   1.000
_cell.length_c   1.000
_cell.angle_alpha   90.00
_cell.angle_beta   90.00
_cell.angle_gamma   90.00
#
_symmetry.space_group_name_H-M   'P 1'
#
loop_
_entity.id
_entity.type
_entity.pdbx_description
1 polymer ?
#
loop_
_entity_poly.entity_id
_entity_poly.type
_entity_poly.pdbx_seq_one_letter_code
_entity_poly.pdbx_strand_id
1 'polypeptide(L)'
;MHPGLELKKEMANGGALQPFLGVFDCFSASVAAPYSQNLFVSGFGMAASFYGLPDVGYIAWSDMVQLAWRIRQVLPAHRLLVDIDDGYVDSHTACHVVRQLDRMGVAMVMLEDQARPRRCGHADGKLILPLDAYLGKLNAVLDAREDMLVLARTDASGDDIVRRVEAISATSADALMVDGISSLEMLVRVRDSTDKPVLFNQICGGKSPRLTFAQLRNAGINMVQYSTPLLFAAQAAMAAALDELFLNDGLLPDPATTKSIGVKDCTSLLAANAPSTSRHSLGEPVCR
;
A
#
# COMPACT_ATOMS: atom_id res chain seq x y z
N MET A 1 -12.27 17.27 6.62
CA MET A 1 -11.05 17.04 7.45
C MET A 1 -10.06 16.29 6.58
N HIS A 2 -8.76 16.56 6.71
CA HIS A 2 -7.74 15.81 5.95
C HIS A 2 -7.76 14.32 6.33
N PRO A 3 -7.70 13.37 5.36
CA PRO A 3 -7.79 11.93 5.66
C PRO A 3 -6.71 11.41 6.63
N GLY A 4 -5.54 12.03 6.63
CA GLY A 4 -4.47 11.73 7.60
C GLY A 4 -4.88 12.05 9.03
N LEU A 5 -5.49 13.21 9.26
CA LEU A 5 -5.95 13.60 10.60
C LEU A 5 -7.10 12.70 11.11
N GLU A 6 -7.96 12.21 10.22
CA GLU A 6 -8.98 11.22 10.56
C GLU A 6 -8.37 9.90 11.00
N LEU A 7 -7.42 9.39 10.22
CA LEU A 7 -6.70 8.17 10.54
C LEU A 7 -5.94 8.29 11.88
N LYS A 8 -5.29 9.42 12.11
CA LYS A 8 -4.58 9.70 13.37
C LYS A 8 -5.50 9.64 14.58
N LYS A 9 -6.69 10.23 14.49
CA LYS A 9 -7.70 10.17 15.56
C LYS A 9 -8.18 8.75 15.84
N GLU A 10 -8.42 7.96 14.80
CA GLU A 10 -8.85 6.57 14.95
C GLU A 10 -7.76 5.72 15.62
N MET A 11 -6.50 5.92 15.28
CA MET A 11 -5.37 5.22 15.93
C MET A 11 -5.20 5.62 17.40
N ALA A 12 -5.36 6.91 17.73
CA ALA A 12 -5.18 7.43 19.09
C ALA A 12 -6.25 6.96 20.07
N ASN A 13 -7.47 6.68 19.62
CA ASN A 13 -8.61 6.31 20.47
C ASN A 13 -8.64 4.81 20.86
N GLY A 14 -7.52 4.10 20.79
CA GLY A 14 -7.48 2.65 21.02
C GLY A 14 -8.26 1.87 19.97
N GLY A 15 -8.33 2.41 18.75
CA GLY A 15 -9.14 1.94 17.65
C GLY A 15 -8.85 0.51 17.22
N ALA A 16 -9.80 -0.06 16.47
CA ALA A 16 -9.63 -1.38 15.86
C ALA A 16 -8.40 -1.40 14.95
N LEU A 17 -7.77 -2.57 14.83
CA LEU A 17 -6.70 -2.81 13.87
C LEU A 17 -7.12 -2.33 12.47
N GLN A 18 -6.30 -1.48 11.85
CA GLN A 18 -6.56 -0.87 10.55
C GLN A 18 -5.92 -1.69 9.42
N PRO A 19 -6.68 -2.44 8.61
CA PRO A 19 -6.13 -3.14 7.45
C PRO A 19 -5.95 -2.19 6.27
N PHE A 20 -4.77 -2.21 5.65
CA PHE A 20 -4.44 -1.56 4.39
C PHE A 20 -4.35 -2.60 3.28
N LEU A 21 -5.21 -2.49 2.27
CA LEU A 21 -5.25 -3.43 1.15
C LEU A 21 -4.42 -2.90 -0.02
N GLY A 22 -3.45 -3.70 -0.45
CA GLY A 22 -2.56 -3.39 -1.56
C GLY A 22 -3.29 -3.37 -2.90
N VAL A 23 -3.22 -2.22 -3.56
CA VAL A 23 -3.80 -1.96 -4.88
C VAL A 23 -2.72 -1.46 -5.82
N PHE A 24 -2.90 -1.70 -7.12
CA PHE A 24 -1.90 -1.41 -8.13
C PHE A 24 -2.45 -0.65 -9.35
N ASP A 25 -3.77 -0.44 -9.40
CA ASP A 25 -4.48 0.35 -10.39
C ASP A 25 -5.88 0.76 -9.87
N CYS A 26 -6.63 1.51 -10.65
CA CYS A 26 -7.98 1.94 -10.28
C CYS A 26 -8.97 0.77 -10.23
N PHE A 27 -8.75 -0.29 -11.02
CA PHE A 27 -9.63 -1.46 -11.03
C PHE A 27 -9.46 -2.27 -9.73
N SER A 28 -8.23 -2.62 -9.37
CA SER A 28 -7.95 -3.31 -8.10
C SER A 28 -8.39 -2.48 -6.89
N ALA A 29 -8.25 -1.15 -6.96
CA ALA A 29 -8.75 -0.24 -5.93
C ALA A 29 -10.30 -0.31 -5.82
N SER A 30 -11.02 -0.35 -6.94
CA SER A 30 -12.48 -0.49 -6.95
C SER A 30 -12.95 -1.84 -6.39
N VAL A 31 -12.19 -2.91 -6.64
CA VAL A 31 -12.46 -4.24 -6.05
C VAL A 31 -12.21 -4.25 -4.54
N ALA A 32 -11.18 -3.55 -4.06
CA ALA A 32 -10.81 -3.49 -2.65
C ALA A 32 -11.73 -2.57 -1.82
N ALA A 33 -12.27 -1.52 -2.43
CA ALA A 33 -13.01 -0.45 -1.76
C ALA A 33 -14.16 -0.91 -0.84
N PRO A 34 -14.96 -1.93 -1.17
CA PRO A 34 -16.01 -2.42 -0.27
C PRO A 34 -15.51 -3.11 1.00
N TYR A 35 -14.23 -3.50 1.05
CA TYR A 35 -13.65 -4.30 2.14
C TYR A 35 -12.86 -3.47 3.15
N SER A 36 -12.32 -2.32 2.75
CA SER A 36 -11.55 -1.44 3.63
C SER A 36 -11.62 0.00 3.17
N GLN A 37 -11.69 0.93 4.13
CA GLN A 37 -11.50 2.36 3.90
C GLN A 37 -10.03 2.72 3.63
N ASN A 38 -9.09 1.83 3.96
CA ASN A 38 -7.66 2.09 3.83
C ASN A 38 -7.08 1.24 2.69
N LEU A 39 -6.47 1.91 1.71
CA LEU A 39 -5.83 1.29 0.56
C LEU A 39 -4.33 1.61 0.58
N PHE A 40 -3.52 0.63 0.22
CA PHE A 40 -2.08 0.79 0.05
C PHE A 40 -1.72 0.82 -1.43
N VAL A 41 -1.20 1.95 -1.90
CA VAL A 41 -0.71 2.09 -3.28
C VAL A 41 0.70 1.50 -3.35
N SER A 42 0.76 0.28 -3.87
CA SER A 42 1.94 -0.58 -3.80
C SER A 42 2.94 -0.29 -4.92
N GLY A 43 4.20 0.01 -4.54
CA GLY A 43 5.31 0.10 -5.50
C GLY A 43 5.54 -1.24 -6.22
N PHE A 44 5.58 -2.36 -5.48
CA PHE A 44 5.66 -3.69 -6.08
C PHE A 44 4.51 -3.93 -7.08
N GLY A 45 3.28 -3.61 -6.66
CA GLY A 45 2.10 -3.79 -7.50
C GLY A 45 2.19 -2.99 -8.80
N MET A 46 2.65 -1.75 -8.71
CA MET A 46 2.83 -0.89 -9.89
C MET A 46 3.95 -1.38 -10.81
N ALA A 47 5.10 -1.78 -10.27
CA ALA A 47 6.19 -2.34 -11.08
C ALA A 47 5.71 -3.55 -11.90
N ALA A 48 4.99 -4.46 -11.27
CA ALA A 48 4.47 -5.66 -11.91
C ALA A 48 3.37 -5.36 -12.94
N SER A 49 2.35 -4.55 -12.58
CA SER A 49 1.16 -4.34 -13.41
C SER A 49 1.38 -3.35 -14.54
N PHE A 50 2.14 -2.27 -14.29
CA PHE A 50 2.33 -1.19 -15.26
C PHE A 50 3.54 -1.40 -16.16
N TYR A 51 4.63 -1.96 -15.61
CA TYR A 51 5.88 -2.16 -16.36
C TYR A 51 6.18 -3.63 -16.68
N GLY A 52 5.52 -4.60 -16.03
CA GLY A 52 5.88 -6.01 -16.13
C GLY A 52 7.28 -6.32 -15.57
N LEU A 53 7.73 -5.53 -14.59
CA LEU A 53 9.08 -5.60 -14.05
C LEU A 53 9.06 -5.98 -12.56
N PRO A 54 10.15 -6.58 -12.04
CA PRO A 54 10.30 -6.85 -10.61
C PRO A 54 10.47 -5.54 -9.82
N ASP A 55 10.18 -5.61 -8.51
CA ASP A 55 10.32 -4.48 -7.58
C ASP A 55 11.79 -4.28 -7.17
N VAL A 56 12.52 -3.53 -7.99
CA VAL A 56 13.95 -3.22 -7.80
C VAL A 56 14.28 -1.74 -8.08
N GLY A 57 13.30 -0.84 -7.89
CA GLY A 57 13.50 0.61 -7.99
C GLY A 57 13.41 1.19 -9.40
N TYR A 58 12.67 0.54 -10.31
CA TYR A 58 12.43 1.06 -11.66
C TYR A 58 11.36 2.16 -11.72
N ILE A 59 10.50 2.26 -10.71
CA ILE A 59 9.40 3.21 -10.68
C ILE A 59 9.91 4.62 -10.44
N ALA A 60 9.45 5.57 -11.23
CA ALA A 60 9.71 6.99 -11.00
C ALA A 60 8.67 7.55 -10.01
N TRP A 61 9.05 8.63 -9.30
CA TRP A 61 8.15 9.32 -8.39
C TRP A 61 6.87 9.81 -9.10
N SER A 62 6.98 10.24 -10.35
CA SER A 62 5.85 10.71 -11.15
C SER A 62 4.79 9.63 -11.40
N ASP A 63 5.21 8.37 -11.49
CA ASP A 63 4.31 7.24 -11.72
C ASP A 63 3.44 7.01 -10.49
N MET A 64 4.04 7.01 -9.30
CA MET A 64 3.33 6.83 -8.03
C MET A 64 2.38 8.01 -7.76
N VAL A 65 2.80 9.24 -8.03
CA VAL A 65 1.96 10.43 -7.89
C VAL A 65 0.76 10.36 -8.84
N GLN A 66 0.97 9.97 -10.10
CA GLN A 66 -0.13 9.81 -11.07
C GLN A 66 -1.09 8.68 -10.70
N LEU A 67 -0.58 7.55 -10.22
CA LEU A 67 -1.43 6.44 -9.77
C LEU A 67 -2.27 6.86 -8.56
N ALA A 68 -1.66 7.48 -7.55
CA ALA A 68 -2.37 8.00 -6.39
C ALA A 68 -3.46 9.01 -6.79
N TRP A 69 -3.14 9.93 -7.72
CA TRP A 69 -4.11 10.88 -8.24
C TRP A 69 -5.31 10.18 -8.91
N ARG A 70 -5.07 9.20 -9.79
CA ARG A 70 -6.15 8.45 -10.47
C ARG A 70 -7.05 7.72 -9.48
N ILE A 71 -6.48 7.06 -8.47
CA ILE A 71 -7.26 6.38 -7.44
C ILE A 71 -8.08 7.39 -6.63
N ARG A 72 -7.53 8.56 -6.29
CA ARG A 72 -8.27 9.64 -5.61
C ARG A 72 -9.46 10.16 -6.43
N GLN A 73 -9.37 10.18 -7.77
CA GLN A 73 -10.51 10.60 -8.62
C GLN A 73 -11.68 9.60 -8.54
N VAL A 74 -11.41 8.30 -8.48
CA VAL A 74 -12.45 7.26 -8.46
C VAL A 74 -12.92 6.91 -7.06
N LEU A 75 -12.06 7.07 -6.04
CA LEU A 75 -12.33 6.74 -4.64
C LEU A 75 -12.00 7.91 -3.70
N PRO A 76 -12.70 9.05 -3.81
CA PRO A 76 -12.38 10.28 -3.07
C PRO A 76 -12.53 10.14 -1.54
N ALA A 77 -13.32 9.20 -1.06
CA ALA A 77 -13.56 8.98 0.37
C ALA A 77 -12.55 8.03 1.04
N HIS A 78 -11.78 7.26 0.25
CA HIS A 78 -10.84 6.28 0.80
C HIS A 78 -9.54 6.94 1.23
N ARG A 79 -8.92 6.35 2.24
CA ARG A 79 -7.61 6.76 2.76
C ARG A 79 -6.52 5.99 2.04
N LEU A 80 -5.57 6.72 1.45
CA LEU A 80 -4.44 6.13 0.75
C LEU A 80 -3.19 6.19 1.62
N LEU A 81 -2.51 5.06 1.77
CA LEU A 81 -1.10 4.95 2.13
C LEU A 81 -0.33 4.78 0.82
N VAL A 82 0.59 5.67 0.51
CA VAL A 82 1.38 5.62 -0.73
C VAL A 82 2.83 5.27 -0.42
N ASP A 83 3.33 4.25 -1.09
CA ASP A 83 4.74 3.88 -1.06
C ASP A 83 5.57 4.92 -1.85
N ILE A 84 6.50 5.57 -1.18
CA ILE A 84 7.45 6.49 -1.82
C ILE A 84 8.88 5.93 -1.82
N ASP A 85 9.00 4.63 -1.65
CA ASP A 85 10.27 3.92 -1.65
C ASP A 85 11.28 4.57 -0.67
N ASP A 86 12.54 4.71 -1.12
CA ASP A 86 13.63 5.39 -0.40
C ASP A 86 13.57 6.93 -0.50
N GLY A 87 12.47 7.50 -1.02
CA GLY A 87 12.34 8.93 -1.31
C GLY A 87 12.98 9.34 -2.65
N TYR A 88 13.26 8.37 -3.50
CA TYR A 88 13.80 8.51 -4.87
C TYR A 88 15.26 9.02 -4.87
N VAL A 89 15.54 10.07 -5.66
CA VAL A 89 16.91 10.52 -5.93
C VAL A 89 17.57 11.15 -4.70
N ASP A 90 16.82 12.05 -4.02
CA ASP A 90 17.34 12.84 -2.89
C ASP A 90 16.20 13.38 -2.01
N SER A 91 16.56 14.06 -0.93
CA SER A 91 15.58 14.65 -0.01
C SER A 91 14.72 15.75 -0.65
N HIS A 92 15.23 16.49 -1.65
CA HIS A 92 14.44 17.52 -2.34
C HIS A 92 13.32 16.88 -3.15
N THR A 93 13.64 15.80 -3.87
CA THR A 93 12.65 15.01 -4.62
C THR A 93 11.61 14.41 -3.68
N ALA A 94 12.04 13.80 -2.56
CA ALA A 94 11.15 13.24 -1.55
C ALA A 94 10.19 14.30 -1.00
N CYS A 95 10.69 15.48 -0.60
CA CYS A 95 9.87 16.60 -0.12
C CYS A 95 8.90 17.13 -1.18
N HIS A 96 9.32 17.16 -2.45
CA HIS A 96 8.45 17.57 -3.56
C HIS A 96 7.27 16.60 -3.71
N VAL A 97 7.55 15.30 -3.70
CA VAL A 97 6.53 14.23 -3.79
C VAL A 97 5.56 14.30 -2.62
N VAL A 98 6.07 14.44 -1.41
CA VAL A 98 5.28 14.55 -0.18
C VAL A 98 4.30 15.72 -0.27
N ARG A 99 4.74 16.91 -0.68
CA ARG A 99 3.86 18.07 -0.85
C ARG A 99 2.77 17.85 -1.91
N GLN A 100 3.08 17.13 -3.00
CA GLN A 100 2.08 16.81 -4.01
C GLN A 100 1.01 15.84 -3.47
N LEU A 101 1.44 14.78 -2.79
CA LEU A 101 0.55 13.77 -2.22
C LEU A 101 -0.32 14.35 -1.10
N ASP A 102 0.24 15.22 -0.26
CA ASP A 102 -0.48 15.90 0.81
C ASP A 102 -1.62 16.78 0.24
N ARG A 103 -1.31 17.62 -0.75
CA ARG A 103 -2.31 18.47 -1.44
C ARG A 103 -3.40 17.66 -2.14
N MET A 104 -3.13 16.42 -2.54
CA MET A 104 -4.13 15.50 -3.09
C MET A 104 -5.02 14.87 -2.01
N GLY A 105 -4.72 15.07 -0.72
CA GLY A 105 -5.41 14.44 0.39
C GLY A 105 -5.05 12.95 0.55
N VAL A 106 -3.81 12.56 0.24
CA VAL A 106 -3.27 11.25 0.63
C VAL A 106 -3.17 11.20 2.14
N ALA A 107 -3.65 10.12 2.76
CA ALA A 107 -3.69 10.02 4.22
C ALA A 107 -2.31 9.82 4.84
N MET A 108 -1.46 9.02 4.20
CA MET A 108 -0.15 8.64 4.72
C MET A 108 0.81 8.29 3.59
N VAL A 109 2.08 8.60 3.75
CA VAL A 109 3.17 8.07 2.91
C VAL A 109 4.07 7.16 3.73
N MET A 110 4.72 6.21 3.05
CA MET A 110 5.72 5.33 3.64
C MET A 110 7.08 5.63 3.01
N LEU A 111 8.08 5.95 3.86
CA LEU A 111 9.47 6.20 3.48
C LEU A 111 10.38 5.14 4.10
N GLU A 112 11.15 4.44 3.28
CA GLU A 112 12.07 3.40 3.75
C GLU A 112 13.53 3.86 3.82
N ASP A 113 14.34 3.14 4.61
CA ASP A 113 15.77 3.40 4.80
C ASP A 113 16.69 2.65 3.84
N GLN A 114 16.16 2.02 2.78
CA GLN A 114 17.01 1.30 1.84
C GLN A 114 17.98 2.24 1.11
N ALA A 115 19.18 1.71 0.85
CA ALA A 115 20.14 2.28 -0.08
C ALA A 115 19.93 1.69 -1.47
N ARG A 116 20.19 2.49 -2.52
CA ARG A 116 20.11 2.01 -3.92
C ARG A 116 21.30 1.13 -4.30
N PRO A 117 21.10 0.08 -5.10
CA PRO A 117 19.85 -0.34 -5.69
C PRO A 117 18.92 -1.02 -4.68
N ARG A 118 17.70 -0.49 -4.55
CA ARG A 118 16.70 -1.03 -3.63
C ARG A 118 16.17 -2.38 -4.10
N ARG A 119 15.57 -3.12 -3.16
CA ARG A 119 14.92 -4.40 -3.40
C ARG A 119 13.62 -4.50 -2.61
N CYS A 120 12.76 -5.42 -2.98
CA CYS A 120 11.60 -5.76 -2.15
C CYS A 120 12.04 -6.06 -0.71
N GLY A 121 11.32 -5.57 0.28
CA GLY A 121 11.65 -5.75 1.71
C GLY A 121 11.75 -7.21 2.15
N HIS A 122 11.08 -8.11 1.46
CA HIS A 122 11.13 -9.56 1.70
C HIS A 122 12.25 -10.28 0.92
N ALA A 123 13.00 -9.56 0.08
CA ALA A 123 14.18 -10.12 -0.61
C ALA A 123 15.43 -10.12 0.29
N ASP A 124 16.41 -10.91 -0.10
CA ASP A 124 17.74 -10.91 0.51
C ASP A 124 18.68 -9.90 -0.15
N GLY A 125 19.76 -9.55 0.55
CA GLY A 125 20.81 -8.67 0.04
C GLY A 125 20.39 -7.20 -0.05
N LYS A 126 19.42 -6.76 0.77
CA LYS A 126 19.08 -5.35 0.94
C LYS A 126 20.26 -4.62 1.60
N LEU A 127 20.48 -3.39 1.14
CA LEU A 127 21.38 -2.44 1.79
C LEU A 127 20.53 -1.32 2.39
N ILE A 128 20.89 -0.88 3.58
CA ILE A 128 20.22 0.24 4.26
C ILE A 128 21.18 1.40 4.46
N LEU A 129 20.64 2.59 4.47
CA LEU A 129 21.41 3.82 4.73
C LEU A 129 21.98 3.80 6.17
N PRO A 130 23.12 4.45 6.42
CA PRO A 130 23.51 4.84 7.76
C PRO A 130 22.33 5.52 8.46
N LEU A 131 22.16 5.26 9.76
CA LEU A 131 20.98 5.73 10.50
C LEU A 131 20.84 7.26 10.42
N ASP A 132 21.92 8.00 10.61
CA ASP A 132 21.91 9.47 10.55
C ASP A 132 21.49 10.01 9.18
N ALA A 133 21.92 9.35 8.10
CA ALA A 133 21.53 9.73 6.75
C ALA A 133 20.03 9.49 6.51
N TYR A 134 19.49 8.38 7.01
CA TYR A 134 18.05 8.11 6.95
C TYR A 134 17.26 9.10 7.79
N LEU A 135 17.66 9.35 9.04
CA LEU A 135 17.00 10.31 9.93
C LEU A 135 17.00 11.72 9.34
N GLY A 136 18.11 12.13 8.71
CA GLY A 136 18.18 13.42 8.00
C GLY A 136 17.14 13.52 6.87
N LYS A 137 16.99 12.47 6.05
CA LYS A 137 15.98 12.42 5.00
C LYS A 137 14.56 12.36 5.57
N LEU A 138 14.33 11.54 6.60
CA LEU A 138 13.05 11.42 7.28
C LEU A 138 12.60 12.76 7.87
N ASN A 139 13.46 13.47 8.57
CA ASN A 139 13.16 14.78 9.13
C ASN A 139 12.80 15.80 8.04
N ALA A 140 13.55 15.83 6.92
CA ALA A 140 13.21 16.71 5.80
C ALA A 140 11.80 16.41 5.22
N VAL A 141 11.40 15.14 5.12
CA VAL A 141 10.06 14.72 4.70
C VAL A 141 9.02 15.13 5.74
N LEU A 142 9.32 14.96 7.03
CA LEU A 142 8.44 15.35 8.13
C LEU A 142 8.20 16.87 8.15
N ASP A 143 9.20 17.67 7.85
CA ASP A 143 9.08 19.13 7.76
C ASP A 143 8.33 19.59 6.48
N ALA A 144 8.30 18.75 5.45
CA ALA A 144 7.69 19.10 4.18
C ALA A 144 6.17 18.84 4.13
N ARG A 145 5.64 18.01 5.03
CA ARG A 145 4.21 17.70 5.10
C ARG A 145 3.41 18.77 5.84
N GLU A 146 2.10 18.81 5.59
CA GLU A 146 1.14 19.61 6.35
C GLU A 146 0.29 18.68 7.25
N ASP A 147 -0.74 18.04 6.70
CA ASP A 147 -1.73 17.22 7.43
C ASP A 147 -1.58 15.71 7.16
N MET A 148 -0.79 15.33 6.16
CA MET A 148 -0.53 13.93 5.81
C MET A 148 0.34 13.26 6.86
N LEU A 149 0.10 11.99 7.13
CA LEU A 149 0.94 11.19 8.03
C LEU A 149 2.18 10.65 7.31
N VAL A 150 3.24 10.46 8.07
CA VAL A 150 4.47 9.81 7.59
C VAL A 150 4.72 8.55 8.41
N LEU A 151 4.74 7.41 7.74
CA LEU A 151 5.17 6.13 8.25
C LEU A 151 6.63 5.93 7.90
N ALA A 152 7.47 5.83 8.92
CA ALA A 152 8.88 5.53 8.76
C ALA A 152 9.08 4.01 8.71
N ARG A 153 9.64 3.51 7.61
CA ARG A 153 9.97 2.10 7.42
C ARG A 153 11.46 1.88 7.56
N THR A 154 11.82 0.81 8.28
CA THR A 154 13.20 0.29 8.26
C THR A 154 13.22 -1.13 7.73
N ASP A 155 14.22 -1.42 6.93
CA ASP A 155 14.53 -2.75 6.41
C ASP A 155 15.71 -3.40 7.15
N ALA A 156 15.99 -2.92 8.36
CA ALA A 156 17.01 -3.46 9.25
C ALA A 156 16.74 -4.92 9.63
N SER A 157 17.77 -5.63 10.02
CA SER A 157 17.72 -7.00 10.48
C SER A 157 18.56 -7.21 11.74
N GLY A 158 18.29 -8.28 12.47
CA GLY A 158 19.04 -8.63 13.68
C GLY A 158 18.95 -7.57 14.78
N ASP A 159 20.09 -7.28 15.40
CA ASP A 159 20.15 -6.38 16.58
C ASP A 159 19.97 -4.91 16.22
N ASP A 160 20.14 -4.53 14.94
CA ASP A 160 19.96 -3.14 14.49
C ASP A 160 18.50 -2.70 14.47
N ILE A 161 17.54 -3.62 14.49
CA ILE A 161 16.11 -3.34 14.47
C ILE A 161 15.72 -2.43 15.63
N VAL A 162 16.01 -2.82 16.85
CA VAL A 162 15.58 -2.09 18.06
C VAL A 162 16.21 -0.70 18.08
N ARG A 163 17.52 -0.59 17.81
CA ARG A 163 18.22 0.69 17.75
C ARG A 163 17.57 1.65 16.75
N ARG A 164 17.19 1.18 15.58
CA ARG A 164 16.52 2.01 14.57
C ARG A 164 15.10 2.37 14.95
N VAL A 165 14.35 1.44 15.52
CA VAL A 165 13.00 1.69 16.02
C VAL A 165 13.01 2.79 17.09
N GLU A 166 13.90 2.73 18.06
CA GLU A 166 14.08 3.76 19.10
C GLU A 166 14.45 5.13 18.49
N ALA A 167 15.39 5.15 17.54
CA ALA A 167 15.78 6.38 16.88
C ALA A 167 14.66 7.00 16.03
N ILE A 168 13.89 6.19 15.29
CA ILE A 168 12.69 6.63 14.56
C ILE A 168 11.63 7.13 15.54
N SER A 169 11.45 6.46 16.67
CA SER A 169 10.47 6.85 17.69
C SER A 169 10.75 8.22 18.29
N ALA A 170 11.99 8.63 18.33
CA ALA A 170 12.41 9.96 18.79
C ALA A 170 12.09 11.08 17.77
N THR A 171 11.73 10.76 16.52
CA THR A 171 11.32 11.75 15.50
C THR A 171 9.84 12.12 15.61
N SER A 172 9.37 13.05 14.79
CA SER A 172 7.94 13.38 14.65
C SER A 172 7.19 12.46 13.66
N ALA A 173 7.75 11.31 13.25
CA ALA A 173 7.04 10.32 12.46
C ALA A 173 5.75 9.86 13.16
N ASP A 174 4.68 9.65 12.41
CA ASP A 174 3.36 9.32 12.97
C ASP A 174 3.17 7.82 13.23
N ALA A 175 3.92 6.99 12.53
CA ALA A 175 3.92 5.53 12.66
C ALA A 175 5.25 4.96 12.19
N LEU A 176 5.50 3.70 12.50
CA LEU A 176 6.67 2.99 12.03
C LEU A 176 6.35 1.57 11.54
N MET A 177 7.25 1.04 10.71
CA MET A 177 7.24 -0.35 10.24
C MET A 177 8.67 -0.88 10.19
N VAL A 178 8.83 -2.13 10.59
CA VAL A 178 10.01 -2.95 10.26
C VAL A 178 9.57 -3.96 9.21
N ASP A 179 10.14 -3.92 8.01
CA ASP A 179 9.73 -4.82 6.94
C ASP A 179 10.55 -6.12 6.94
N GLY A 180 9.87 -7.22 6.61
CA GLY A 180 10.49 -8.53 6.61
C GLY A 180 10.70 -9.15 8.00
N ILE A 181 9.99 -8.71 9.03
CA ILE A 181 9.98 -9.38 10.36
C ILE A 181 9.58 -10.84 10.18
N SER A 182 10.42 -11.75 10.68
CA SER A 182 10.28 -13.20 10.49
C SER A 182 9.63 -13.95 11.65
N SER A 183 9.33 -13.28 12.76
CA SER A 183 8.71 -13.93 13.93
C SER A 183 7.78 -13.00 14.71
N LEU A 184 6.79 -13.59 15.38
CA LEU A 184 5.91 -12.86 16.30
C LEU A 184 6.68 -12.28 17.48
N GLU A 185 7.69 -12.99 17.98
CA GLU A 185 8.53 -12.52 19.07
C GLU A 185 9.25 -11.20 18.70
N MET A 186 9.84 -11.13 17.51
CA MET A 186 10.48 -9.90 17.03
C MET A 186 9.45 -8.78 16.86
N LEU A 187 8.24 -9.09 16.37
CA LEU A 187 7.17 -8.10 16.25
C LEU A 187 6.78 -7.50 17.61
N VAL A 188 6.68 -8.35 18.66
CA VAL A 188 6.42 -7.89 20.02
C VAL A 188 7.57 -7.01 20.52
N ARG A 189 8.83 -7.42 20.31
CA ARG A 189 10.00 -6.58 20.67
C ARG A 189 9.96 -5.21 19.99
N VAL A 190 9.59 -5.15 18.71
CA VAL A 190 9.41 -3.87 18.00
C VAL A 190 8.31 -3.05 18.68
N ARG A 191 7.17 -3.66 19.00
CA ARG A 191 6.07 -2.96 19.68
C ARG A 191 6.51 -2.40 21.04
N ASP A 192 7.27 -3.16 21.82
CA ASP A 192 7.74 -2.77 23.15
C ASP A 192 8.82 -1.66 23.11
N SER A 193 9.46 -1.48 21.95
CA SER A 193 10.53 -0.47 21.76
C SER A 193 10.01 0.90 21.31
N THR A 194 8.68 1.09 21.23
CA THR A 194 8.09 2.36 20.75
C THR A 194 6.68 2.59 21.28
N ASP A 195 6.32 3.84 21.52
CA ASP A 195 4.94 4.25 21.79
C ASP A 195 4.15 4.61 20.52
N LYS A 196 4.82 4.69 19.37
CA LYS A 196 4.18 5.02 18.09
C LYS A 196 3.34 3.87 17.57
N PRO A 197 2.29 4.16 16.78
CA PRO A 197 1.59 3.14 16.02
C PRO A 197 2.53 2.29 15.17
N VAL A 198 2.36 0.96 15.23
CA VAL A 198 3.16 0.01 14.44
C VAL A 198 2.29 -0.58 13.34
N LEU A 199 2.83 -0.56 12.10
CA LEU A 199 2.29 -1.28 10.96
C LEU A 199 3.06 -2.57 10.74
N PHE A 200 2.35 -3.67 10.56
CA PHE A 200 2.89 -4.98 10.19
C PHE A 200 2.55 -5.31 8.73
N ASN A 201 3.56 -5.70 7.94
CA ASN A 201 3.36 -6.10 6.55
C ASN A 201 3.29 -7.63 6.43
N GLN A 202 2.18 -8.14 5.92
CA GLN A 202 1.98 -9.57 5.69
C GLN A 202 1.87 -9.87 4.20
N ILE A 203 2.85 -10.58 3.67
CA ILE A 203 2.94 -10.95 2.24
C ILE A 203 2.92 -12.48 2.10
N CYS A 204 2.11 -12.98 1.19
CA CYS A 204 2.07 -14.41 0.86
C CYS A 204 3.42 -14.85 0.26
N GLY A 205 4.03 -15.87 0.85
CA GLY A 205 5.36 -16.35 0.43
C GLY A 205 6.52 -15.44 0.85
N GLY A 206 6.26 -14.36 1.59
CA GLY A 206 7.29 -13.49 2.15
C GLY A 206 7.90 -14.03 3.45
N LYS A 207 8.74 -13.20 4.10
CA LYS A 207 9.42 -13.56 5.36
C LYS A 207 8.51 -13.46 6.58
N SER A 208 7.45 -12.65 6.51
CA SER A 208 6.56 -12.37 7.64
C SER A 208 5.75 -13.58 8.05
N PRO A 209 5.59 -13.84 9.36
CA PRO A 209 4.73 -14.90 9.85
C PRO A 209 3.27 -14.62 9.47
N ARG A 210 2.51 -15.67 9.25
CA ARG A 210 1.07 -15.58 8.96
C ARG A 210 0.31 -15.38 10.27
N LEU A 211 -0.21 -14.18 10.49
CA LEU A 211 -0.91 -13.79 11.71
C LEU A 211 -2.36 -13.39 11.41
N THR A 212 -3.27 -13.83 12.28
CA THR A 212 -4.67 -13.39 12.24
C THR A 212 -4.82 -11.98 12.80
N PHE A 213 -5.93 -11.30 12.52
CA PHE A 213 -6.25 -10.01 13.13
C PHE A 213 -6.28 -10.08 14.68
N ALA A 214 -6.71 -11.20 15.25
CA ALA A 214 -6.72 -11.39 16.69
C ALA A 214 -5.29 -11.43 17.26
N GLN A 215 -4.38 -12.18 16.63
CA GLN A 215 -2.98 -12.25 17.03
C GLN A 215 -2.27 -10.90 16.92
N LEU A 216 -2.53 -10.14 15.83
CA LEU A 216 -1.98 -8.79 15.66
C LEU A 216 -2.48 -7.83 16.74
N ARG A 217 -3.78 -7.83 17.03
CA ARG A 217 -4.34 -7.02 18.13
C ARG A 217 -3.72 -7.39 19.49
N ASN A 218 -3.59 -8.68 19.79
CA ASN A 218 -2.98 -9.13 21.02
C ASN A 218 -1.49 -8.75 21.15
N ALA A 219 -0.80 -8.62 20.01
CA ALA A 219 0.57 -8.10 19.94
C ALA A 219 0.64 -6.55 19.98
N GLY A 220 -0.48 -5.86 20.17
CA GLY A 220 -0.52 -4.40 20.23
C GLY A 220 -0.27 -3.68 18.90
N ILE A 221 -0.50 -4.37 17.77
CA ILE A 221 -0.30 -3.82 16.43
C ILE A 221 -1.51 -2.98 16.03
N ASN A 222 -1.26 -1.79 15.49
CA ASN A 222 -2.29 -0.81 15.14
C ASN A 222 -2.77 -0.93 13.71
N MET A 223 -1.86 -1.31 12.79
CA MET A 223 -2.14 -1.40 11.36
C MET A 223 -1.55 -2.69 10.78
N VAL A 224 -2.23 -3.26 9.79
CA VAL A 224 -1.70 -4.37 9.00
C VAL A 224 -1.81 -4.04 7.52
N GLN A 225 -0.73 -4.25 6.79
CA GLN A 225 -0.66 -4.08 5.35
C GLN A 225 -0.62 -5.44 4.66
N TYR A 226 -1.44 -5.56 3.64
CA TYR A 226 -1.45 -6.68 2.71
C TYR A 226 -1.02 -6.16 1.34
N SER A 227 0.28 -6.20 1.04
CA SER A 227 0.84 -5.48 -0.12
C SER A 227 0.43 -6.05 -1.47
N THR A 228 0.24 -7.37 -1.58
CA THR A 228 0.17 -8.06 -2.87
C THR A 228 -0.99 -9.04 -3.08
N PRO A 229 -2.00 -9.17 -2.19
CA PRO A 229 -2.98 -10.26 -2.31
C PRO A 229 -3.78 -10.18 -3.61
N LEU A 230 -4.16 -8.98 -4.04
CA LEU A 230 -4.92 -8.79 -5.28
C LEU A 230 -4.07 -9.06 -6.52
N LEU A 231 -2.79 -8.66 -6.51
CA LEU A 231 -1.87 -8.90 -7.61
C LEU A 231 -1.63 -10.40 -7.84
N PHE A 232 -1.35 -11.14 -6.76
CA PHE A 232 -1.10 -12.59 -6.86
C PHE A 232 -2.37 -13.36 -7.22
N ALA A 233 -3.52 -12.94 -6.69
CA ALA A 233 -4.80 -13.51 -7.10
C ALA A 233 -5.11 -13.23 -8.57
N ALA A 234 -4.86 -11.99 -9.05
CA ALA A 234 -5.04 -11.64 -10.45
C ALA A 234 -4.15 -12.46 -11.37
N GLN A 235 -2.86 -12.65 -11.02
CA GLN A 235 -1.95 -13.50 -11.79
C GLN A 235 -2.47 -14.93 -11.89
N ALA A 236 -2.89 -15.53 -10.79
CA ALA A 236 -3.41 -16.90 -10.78
C ALA A 236 -4.71 -17.01 -11.58
N ALA A 237 -5.63 -16.05 -11.43
CA ALA A 237 -6.90 -16.03 -12.16
C ALA A 237 -6.73 -15.83 -13.66
N MET A 238 -5.82 -14.94 -14.07
CA MET A 238 -5.49 -14.73 -15.49
C MET A 238 -4.91 -15.99 -16.13
N ALA A 239 -3.98 -16.67 -15.45
CA ALA A 239 -3.41 -17.93 -15.95
C ALA A 239 -4.51 -19.00 -16.10
N ALA A 240 -5.33 -19.20 -15.07
CA ALA A 240 -6.42 -20.17 -15.10
C ALA A 240 -7.45 -19.89 -16.22
N ALA A 241 -7.78 -18.61 -16.42
CA ALA A 241 -8.71 -18.22 -17.48
C ALA A 241 -8.16 -18.50 -18.90
N LEU A 242 -6.86 -18.29 -19.08
CA LEU A 242 -6.20 -18.63 -20.36
C LEU A 242 -6.12 -20.14 -20.57
N ASP A 243 -5.78 -20.90 -19.53
CA ASP A 243 -5.78 -22.37 -19.61
C ASP A 243 -7.19 -22.91 -19.99
N GLU A 244 -8.24 -22.41 -19.34
CA GLU A 244 -9.62 -22.80 -19.64
C GLU A 244 -10.03 -22.42 -21.07
N LEU A 245 -9.69 -21.22 -21.54
CA LEU A 245 -9.99 -20.75 -22.89
C LEU A 245 -9.37 -21.67 -23.96
N PHE A 246 -8.09 -22.05 -23.80
CA PHE A 246 -7.41 -22.92 -24.75
C PHE A 246 -7.86 -24.39 -24.66
N LEU A 247 -8.17 -24.89 -23.46
CA LEU A 247 -8.71 -26.23 -23.27
C LEU A 247 -10.11 -26.39 -23.90
N ASN A 248 -10.90 -25.33 -23.95
CA ASN A 248 -12.26 -25.32 -24.49
C ASN A 248 -12.33 -24.78 -25.95
N ASP A 249 -11.24 -24.83 -26.69
CA ASP A 249 -11.17 -24.40 -28.11
C ASP A 249 -11.74 -22.99 -28.34
N GLY A 250 -11.44 -22.05 -27.42
CA GLY A 250 -11.87 -20.67 -27.50
C GLY A 250 -13.28 -20.37 -26.97
N LEU A 251 -14.01 -21.37 -26.47
CA LEU A 251 -15.33 -21.17 -25.87
C LEU A 251 -15.19 -20.54 -24.48
N LEU A 252 -15.77 -19.35 -24.32
CA LEU A 252 -15.80 -18.66 -23.03
C LEU A 252 -16.82 -19.29 -22.06
N PRO A 253 -16.55 -19.25 -20.76
CA PRO A 253 -17.53 -19.69 -19.76
C PRO A 253 -18.79 -18.83 -19.80
N ASP A 254 -19.95 -19.43 -19.59
CA ASP A 254 -21.22 -18.72 -19.47
C ASP A 254 -21.42 -18.21 -18.03
N PRO A 255 -21.44 -16.89 -17.78
CA PRO A 255 -21.65 -16.33 -16.45
C PRO A 255 -23.00 -16.75 -15.81
N ALA A 256 -24.00 -17.15 -16.60
CA ALA A 256 -25.28 -17.61 -16.09
C ALA A 256 -25.19 -19.00 -15.44
N THR A 257 -24.21 -19.82 -15.83
CA THR A 257 -24.05 -21.19 -15.35
C THR A 257 -22.78 -21.41 -14.53
N THR A 258 -21.88 -20.43 -14.53
CA THR A 258 -20.59 -20.44 -13.82
C THR A 258 -20.51 -19.27 -12.83
N LYS A 259 -19.46 -19.24 -11.99
CA LYS A 259 -19.14 -18.09 -11.13
C LYS A 259 -18.27 -17.05 -11.85
N SER A 260 -18.23 -17.06 -13.17
CA SER A 260 -17.45 -16.13 -13.96
C SER A 260 -18.01 -14.72 -13.89
N ILE A 261 -17.14 -13.75 -13.89
CA ILE A 261 -17.54 -12.33 -13.97
C ILE A 261 -17.86 -11.99 -15.42
N GLY A 262 -19.06 -11.48 -15.66
CA GLY A 262 -19.49 -11.01 -16.98
C GLY A 262 -19.39 -9.50 -17.14
N VAL A 263 -19.72 -9.01 -18.34
CA VAL A 263 -19.73 -7.56 -18.66
C VAL A 263 -20.61 -6.78 -17.70
N LYS A 264 -21.79 -7.31 -17.34
CA LYS A 264 -22.73 -6.65 -16.42
C LYS A 264 -22.13 -6.45 -15.02
N ASP A 265 -21.44 -7.47 -14.48
CA ASP A 265 -20.87 -7.43 -13.15
C ASP A 265 -19.72 -6.41 -13.09
N CYS A 266 -18.83 -6.46 -14.08
CA CYS A 266 -17.71 -5.52 -14.21
C CYS A 266 -18.22 -4.08 -14.39
N THR A 267 -19.21 -3.87 -15.28
CA THR A 267 -19.79 -2.53 -15.50
C THR A 267 -20.46 -2.00 -14.24
N SER A 268 -21.17 -2.85 -13.48
CA SER A 268 -21.83 -2.45 -12.24
C SER A 268 -20.82 -2.02 -11.16
N LEU A 269 -19.70 -2.73 -11.03
CA LEU A 269 -18.62 -2.34 -10.14
C LEU A 269 -18.06 -0.95 -10.49
N LEU A 270 -17.78 -0.74 -11.77
CA LEU A 270 -17.13 0.51 -12.24
C LEU A 270 -18.11 1.70 -12.30
N ALA A 271 -19.40 1.46 -12.50
CA ALA A 271 -20.42 2.51 -12.49
C ALA A 271 -20.49 3.25 -11.14
N ALA A 272 -20.10 2.60 -10.04
CA ALA A 272 -20.00 3.25 -8.73
C ALA A 272 -18.97 4.39 -8.69
N ASN A 273 -17.99 4.37 -9.58
CA ASN A 273 -16.92 5.37 -9.67
C ASN A 273 -17.29 6.57 -10.58
N ALA A 274 -18.38 6.45 -11.34
CA ALA A 274 -18.78 7.51 -12.26
C ALA A 274 -19.34 8.72 -11.48
N PRO A 275 -19.09 9.98 -11.94
CA PRO A 275 -19.70 11.17 -11.37
C PRO A 275 -21.23 11.06 -11.34
N SER A 276 -21.87 11.58 -10.32
CA SER A 276 -23.32 11.48 -10.11
C SER A 276 -24.18 12.02 -11.29
N THR A 277 -23.64 12.98 -12.05
CA THR A 277 -24.27 13.54 -13.25
C THR A 277 -24.35 12.58 -14.44
N SER A 278 -23.49 11.55 -14.45
CA SER A 278 -23.45 10.54 -15.54
C SER A 278 -24.18 9.24 -15.18
N ARG A 279 -24.65 9.05 -13.96
CA ARG A 279 -25.38 7.83 -13.55
C ARG A 279 -26.71 7.64 -14.30
N HIS A 280 -27.30 8.71 -14.83
CA HIS A 280 -28.58 8.65 -15.58
C HIS A 280 -28.39 8.40 -17.08
N SER A 281 -27.19 8.54 -17.63
CA SER A 281 -26.93 8.44 -19.08
C SER A 281 -26.27 7.14 -19.53
N LEU A 282 -25.80 6.31 -18.60
CA LEU A 282 -25.18 5.01 -18.93
C LEU A 282 -26.19 3.86 -19.06
N GLY A 283 -27.48 4.13 -18.93
CA GLY A 283 -28.56 3.12 -18.98
C GLY A 283 -29.22 2.90 -20.33
N GLU A 284 -28.93 3.71 -21.36
CA GLU A 284 -29.49 3.51 -22.71
C GLU A 284 -28.35 3.33 -23.72
N PRO A 285 -28.33 2.21 -24.47
CA PRO A 285 -27.44 2.06 -25.60
C PRO A 285 -27.90 3.02 -26.71
N VAL A 286 -27.13 4.05 -27.00
CA VAL A 286 -27.32 4.82 -28.22
C VAL A 286 -26.84 3.97 -29.40
N CYS A 287 -27.73 3.10 -29.89
CA CYS A 287 -27.62 2.59 -31.25
C CYS A 287 -28.11 3.68 -32.21
N ARG A 288 -27.21 4.26 -32.95
CA ARG A 288 -27.45 4.82 -34.28
C ARG A 288 -26.35 4.36 -35.22
#